data_129ad920c6b46cdfa12461237dd48a3f
#
_entry.id   129ad920c6b46cdfa12461237dd48a3f
#
_cell.length_a   1.000
_cell.length_b   1.000
_cell.length_c   1.000
_cell.angle_alpha   90.00
_cell.angle_beta   90.00
_cell.angle_gamma   90.00
#
_symmetry.space_group_name_H-M   'P 1'
#
loop_
_entity.id
_entity.type
_entity.pdbx_description
1 polymer ?
#
loop_
_entity_poly.entity_id
_entity_poly.type
_entity_poly.pdbx_seq_one_letter_code
_entity_poly.pdbx_strand_id
1 'polypeptide(L)'
;MASTVYLDVFMGDAEAHASLDASYKHSCDLLSKNAAIYGLPSTPEELSEEQQELLKEVDKLHELRFTPPPPLCVGRLVFNLSSSPGLSKTTANFAALCTGDRGPCKNAPSKKLHYLGCSMHRIVKDFIAQGGDVTRGDGSGGESIYGGKFNDEKDGLKIKPRQGSLAMANSGKNSNTSQFFVVLTKEEKKLEKLTGKYVVFGELKEGWDVLSRLDMAGEANGRPNTPVWVGGCGRC
;
A
#
# COMPACT_ATOMS: atom_id res chain seq x y z
N MET A 1 -25.09 0.44 -8.50
CA MET A 1 -24.36 -0.72 -7.95
C MET A 1 -23.20 -0.21 -7.12
N ALA A 2 -22.90 -0.83 -5.98
CA ALA A 2 -21.72 -0.46 -5.19
C ALA A 2 -20.45 -0.71 -6.04
N SER A 3 -19.54 0.25 -6.07
CA SER A 3 -18.27 0.13 -6.78
C SER A 3 -17.27 -0.55 -5.87
N THR A 4 -16.63 -1.63 -6.32
CA THR A 4 -15.58 -2.31 -5.58
C THR A 4 -14.22 -1.91 -6.15
N VAL A 5 -13.28 -1.56 -5.27
CA VAL A 5 -11.93 -1.15 -5.62
C VAL A 5 -10.91 -1.90 -4.79
N TYR A 6 -9.67 -1.96 -5.26
CA TYR A 6 -8.59 -2.63 -4.53
C TYR A 6 -7.34 -1.76 -4.41
N LEU A 7 -6.56 -2.03 -3.37
CA LEU A 7 -5.20 -1.54 -3.16
C LEU A 7 -4.30 -2.75 -2.84
N ASP A 8 -3.27 -2.97 -3.64
CA ASP A 8 -2.20 -3.92 -3.31
C ASP A 8 -1.18 -3.20 -2.43
N VAL A 9 -0.97 -3.73 -1.25
CA VAL A 9 -0.09 -3.16 -0.25
C VAL A 9 1.29 -3.79 -0.35
N PHE A 10 2.30 -2.94 -0.40
CA PHE A 10 3.71 -3.32 -0.41
C PHE A 10 4.38 -2.79 0.85
N MET A 11 5.28 -3.59 1.42
CA MET A 11 6.03 -3.25 2.65
C MET A 11 7.48 -3.70 2.53
N GLY A 12 8.40 -2.88 3.03
CA GLY A 12 9.82 -3.19 3.08
C GLY A 12 10.69 -2.14 2.41
N ASP A 13 11.98 -2.40 2.36
CA ASP A 13 12.96 -1.59 1.64
C ASP A 13 13.08 -2.08 0.20
N ALA A 14 12.62 -1.26 -0.75
CA ALA A 14 12.61 -1.62 -2.18
C ALA A 14 14.03 -1.71 -2.76
N GLU A 15 14.97 -0.90 -2.29
CA GLU A 15 16.36 -0.91 -2.78
C GLU A 15 17.09 -2.15 -2.25
N ALA A 16 16.96 -2.43 -0.96
CA ALA A 16 17.51 -3.65 -0.36
C ALA A 16 16.92 -4.90 -1.01
N HIS A 17 15.60 -4.93 -1.26
CA HIS A 17 14.96 -6.04 -1.96
C HIS A 17 15.49 -6.21 -3.39
N ALA A 18 15.65 -5.13 -4.13
CA ALA A 18 16.20 -5.18 -5.50
C ALA A 18 17.62 -5.73 -5.50
N SER A 19 18.46 -5.38 -4.53
CA SER A 19 19.81 -5.93 -4.36
C SER A 19 19.78 -7.43 -4.09
N LEU A 20 18.92 -7.88 -3.17
CA LEU A 20 18.76 -9.31 -2.87
C LEU A 20 18.23 -10.11 -4.08
N ASP A 21 17.30 -9.52 -4.84
CA ASP A 21 16.75 -10.12 -6.06
C ASP A 21 17.81 -10.23 -7.17
N ALA A 22 18.67 -9.21 -7.30
CA ALA A 22 19.79 -9.25 -8.22
C ALA A 22 20.80 -10.37 -7.85
N SER A 23 21.15 -10.50 -6.56
CA SER A 23 22.02 -11.57 -6.06
C SER A 23 21.41 -12.96 -6.31
N TYR A 24 20.11 -13.12 -6.09
CA TYR A 24 19.40 -14.38 -6.36
C TYR A 24 19.39 -14.71 -7.86
N LYS A 25 19.07 -13.73 -8.74
CA LYS A 25 19.12 -13.92 -10.20
C LYS A 25 20.49 -14.26 -10.70
N HIS A 26 21.53 -13.62 -10.14
CA HIS A 26 22.90 -13.96 -10.47
C HIS A 26 23.25 -15.41 -10.09
N SER A 27 22.78 -15.87 -8.93
CA SER A 27 22.95 -17.29 -8.52
C SER A 27 22.22 -18.25 -9.46
N CYS A 28 21.02 -17.92 -9.94
CA CYS A 28 20.30 -18.71 -10.94
C CYS A 28 21.10 -18.82 -12.26
N ASP A 29 21.62 -17.68 -12.73
CA ASP A 29 22.42 -17.62 -13.97
C ASP A 29 23.75 -18.41 -13.84
N LEU A 30 24.41 -18.27 -12.69
CA LEU A 30 25.65 -19.02 -12.39
C LEU A 30 25.37 -20.53 -12.33
N LEU A 31 24.31 -20.94 -11.63
CA LEU A 31 23.89 -22.35 -11.56
C LEU A 31 23.60 -22.91 -12.95
N SER A 32 22.82 -22.19 -13.77
CA SER A 32 22.46 -22.65 -15.11
C SER A 32 23.67 -22.96 -16.01
N LYS A 33 24.75 -22.18 -15.84
CA LYS A 33 26.01 -22.37 -16.59
C LYS A 33 26.86 -23.54 -16.08
N ASN A 34 26.72 -23.87 -14.82
CA ASN A 34 27.60 -24.84 -14.13
C ASN A 34 26.90 -26.16 -13.77
N ALA A 35 25.57 -26.22 -13.84
CA ALA A 35 24.79 -27.38 -13.41
C ALA A 35 25.23 -28.69 -14.12
N ALA A 36 25.39 -28.67 -15.44
CA ALA A 36 25.80 -29.83 -16.20
C ALA A 36 27.27 -30.24 -15.93
N ILE A 37 28.13 -29.28 -15.57
CA ILE A 37 29.57 -29.53 -15.33
C ILE A 37 29.76 -30.23 -13.98
N TYR A 38 29.03 -29.81 -12.97
CA TYR A 38 29.20 -30.29 -11.60
C TYR A 38 28.07 -31.22 -11.12
N GLY A 39 27.12 -31.60 -12.00
CA GLY A 39 25.98 -32.44 -11.63
C GLY A 39 25.06 -31.82 -10.59
N LEU A 40 24.83 -30.49 -10.69
CA LEU A 40 24.02 -29.75 -9.73
C LEU A 40 22.53 -29.80 -10.10
N PRO A 41 21.63 -29.58 -9.16
CA PRO A 41 20.18 -29.43 -9.41
C PRO A 41 19.86 -28.22 -10.29
N SER A 42 18.60 -28.10 -10.72
CA SER A 42 18.19 -27.07 -11.68
C SER A 42 17.82 -25.72 -11.01
N THR A 43 17.56 -25.73 -9.72
CA THR A 43 17.17 -24.51 -8.96
C THR A 43 18.08 -24.29 -7.77
N PRO A 44 18.36 -22.99 -7.41
CA PRO A 44 19.24 -22.69 -6.29
C PRO A 44 18.76 -23.24 -4.94
N GLU A 45 17.45 -23.34 -4.75
CA GLU A 45 16.82 -23.81 -3.50
C GLU A 45 17.07 -25.30 -3.23
N GLU A 46 17.36 -26.07 -4.27
CA GLU A 46 17.64 -27.52 -4.18
C GLU A 46 19.11 -27.83 -3.90
N LEU A 47 19.99 -26.81 -3.90
CA LEU A 47 21.42 -26.99 -3.65
C LEU A 47 21.68 -27.37 -2.19
N SER A 48 22.49 -28.42 -1.97
CA SER A 48 23.05 -28.72 -0.66
C SER A 48 24.04 -27.62 -0.21
N GLU A 49 24.35 -27.55 1.07
CA GLU A 49 25.33 -26.59 1.61
C GLU A 49 26.70 -26.74 0.91
N GLU A 50 27.14 -27.97 0.65
CA GLU A 50 28.39 -28.24 -0.06
C GLU A 50 28.37 -27.72 -1.51
N GLN A 51 27.23 -27.86 -2.20
CA GLN A 51 27.05 -27.36 -3.56
C GLN A 51 26.95 -25.82 -3.60
N GLN A 52 26.38 -25.21 -2.58
CA GLN A 52 26.37 -23.75 -2.42
C GLN A 52 27.81 -23.21 -2.23
N GLU A 53 28.60 -23.85 -1.38
CA GLU A 53 30.01 -23.49 -1.19
C GLU A 53 30.82 -23.67 -2.47
N LEU A 54 30.58 -24.74 -3.24
CA LEU A 54 31.19 -24.92 -4.55
C LEU A 54 30.92 -23.74 -5.48
N LEU A 55 29.66 -23.28 -5.57
CA LEU A 55 29.31 -22.14 -6.41
C LEU A 55 29.92 -20.83 -5.91
N LYS A 56 30.06 -20.63 -4.60
CA LYS A 56 30.78 -19.49 -4.02
C LYS A 56 32.27 -19.49 -4.35
N GLU A 57 32.87 -20.67 -4.47
CA GLU A 57 34.27 -20.80 -4.94
C GLU A 57 34.41 -20.50 -6.42
N VAL A 58 33.40 -20.83 -7.24
CA VAL A 58 33.36 -20.52 -8.68
C VAL A 58 33.22 -19.02 -8.92
N ASP A 59 32.41 -18.32 -8.11
CA ASP A 59 32.23 -16.88 -8.18
C ASP A 59 32.51 -16.19 -6.83
N LYS A 60 33.76 -15.80 -6.65
CA LYS A 60 34.24 -15.10 -5.43
C LYS A 60 34.00 -13.59 -5.44
N LEU A 61 33.50 -13.05 -6.56
CA LEU A 61 33.35 -11.60 -6.73
C LEU A 61 31.96 -11.09 -6.35
N HIS A 62 30.96 -11.95 -6.39
CA HIS A 62 29.58 -11.58 -6.15
C HIS A 62 29.03 -12.26 -4.89
N GLU A 63 28.15 -11.54 -4.19
CA GLU A 63 27.37 -12.14 -3.11
C GLU A 63 26.28 -13.02 -3.72
N LEU A 64 26.34 -14.33 -3.46
CA LEU A 64 25.38 -15.30 -3.95
C LEU A 64 24.25 -15.51 -2.93
N ARG A 65 23.02 -15.56 -3.45
CA ARG A 65 21.82 -15.86 -2.66
C ARG A 65 21.09 -17.04 -3.29
N PHE A 66 20.85 -18.09 -2.50
CA PHE A 66 20.25 -19.36 -2.99
C PHE A 66 18.75 -19.49 -2.66
N THR A 67 18.13 -18.47 -2.10
CA THR A 67 16.68 -18.40 -1.87
C THR A 67 16.15 -17.07 -2.38
N PRO A 68 14.97 -17.01 -3.03
CA PRO A 68 14.40 -15.74 -3.46
C PRO A 68 14.14 -14.82 -2.27
N PRO A 69 14.26 -13.50 -2.44
CA PRO A 69 13.87 -12.58 -1.39
C PRO A 69 12.35 -12.66 -1.13
N PRO A 70 11.89 -12.46 0.11
CA PRO A 70 10.47 -12.44 0.39
C PRO A 70 9.78 -11.31 -0.41
N PRO A 71 8.58 -11.55 -0.98
CA PRO A 71 7.92 -10.56 -1.81
C PRO A 71 7.55 -9.31 -1.01
N LEU A 72 7.75 -8.14 -1.61
CA LEU A 72 7.33 -6.86 -1.01
C LEU A 72 5.80 -6.70 -0.97
N CYS A 73 5.08 -7.33 -1.90
CA CYS A 73 3.62 -7.35 -1.89
C CYS A 73 3.13 -8.22 -0.73
N VAL A 74 2.51 -7.59 0.25
CA VAL A 74 1.96 -8.28 1.43
C VAL A 74 0.51 -8.72 1.25
N GLY A 75 -0.15 -8.28 0.18
CA GLY A 75 -1.48 -8.69 -0.21
C GLY A 75 -2.38 -7.53 -0.67
N ARG A 76 -3.66 -7.84 -0.85
CA ARG A 76 -4.67 -6.94 -1.40
C ARG A 76 -5.72 -6.57 -0.37
N LEU A 77 -6.02 -5.27 -0.28
CA LEU A 77 -7.21 -4.75 0.40
C LEU A 77 -8.30 -4.52 -0.65
N VAL A 78 -9.47 -5.09 -0.45
CA VAL A 78 -10.65 -4.87 -1.31
C VAL A 78 -11.70 -4.11 -0.54
N PHE A 79 -12.18 -2.99 -1.08
CA PHE A 79 -13.16 -2.13 -0.44
C PHE A 79 -14.45 -2.06 -1.24
N ASN A 80 -15.58 -2.17 -0.56
CA ASN A 80 -16.88 -1.77 -1.09
C ASN A 80 -17.08 -0.27 -0.82
N LEU A 81 -17.23 0.51 -1.88
CA LEU A 81 -17.57 1.93 -1.77
C LEU A 81 -19.08 2.09 -1.60
N SER A 82 -19.48 3.08 -0.82
CA SER A 82 -20.89 3.37 -0.59
C SER A 82 -21.63 3.71 -1.89
N SER A 83 -22.84 3.17 -2.04
CA SER A 83 -23.74 3.50 -3.15
C SER A 83 -24.69 4.67 -2.84
N SER A 84 -24.57 5.29 -1.65
CA SER A 84 -25.38 6.45 -1.27
C SER A 84 -25.17 7.62 -2.23
N PRO A 85 -26.23 8.21 -2.80
CA PRO A 85 -26.11 9.41 -3.63
C PRO A 85 -25.44 10.59 -2.89
N GLY A 86 -25.61 10.66 -1.55
CA GLY A 86 -24.97 11.65 -0.70
C GLY A 86 -23.48 11.45 -0.44
N LEU A 87 -22.85 10.43 -1.10
CA LEU A 87 -21.41 10.16 -1.07
C LEU A 87 -20.78 10.07 -2.47
N SER A 88 -21.53 10.51 -3.49
CA SER A 88 -21.14 10.34 -4.89
C SER A 88 -19.82 11.04 -5.25
N LYS A 89 -19.54 12.20 -4.66
CA LYS A 89 -18.28 12.92 -4.91
C LYS A 89 -17.09 12.21 -4.27
N THR A 90 -17.21 11.78 -3.03
CA THR A 90 -16.13 11.10 -2.31
C THR A 90 -15.81 9.76 -2.95
N THR A 91 -16.83 8.94 -3.27
CA THR A 91 -16.62 7.63 -3.91
C THR A 91 -16.06 7.77 -5.32
N ALA A 92 -16.53 8.76 -6.12
CA ALA A 92 -15.99 9.03 -7.44
C ALA A 92 -14.53 9.49 -7.39
N ASN A 93 -14.17 10.35 -6.43
CA ASN A 93 -12.80 10.79 -6.20
C ASN A 93 -11.88 9.60 -5.92
N PHE A 94 -12.23 8.78 -4.93
CA PHE A 94 -11.41 7.63 -4.54
C PHE A 94 -11.29 6.61 -5.68
N ALA A 95 -12.38 6.25 -6.33
CA ALA A 95 -12.37 5.30 -7.45
C ALA A 95 -11.53 5.78 -8.63
N ALA A 96 -11.60 7.06 -8.97
CA ALA A 96 -10.78 7.64 -10.04
C ALA A 96 -9.28 7.70 -9.68
N LEU A 97 -8.95 7.92 -8.40
CA LEU A 97 -7.58 7.84 -7.91
C LEU A 97 -7.04 6.40 -7.87
N CYS A 98 -7.91 5.40 -7.71
CA CYS A 98 -7.52 4.00 -7.86
C CYS A 98 -7.24 3.63 -9.33
N THR A 99 -7.98 4.19 -10.30
CA THR A 99 -7.80 3.87 -11.73
C THR A 99 -6.75 4.74 -12.41
N GLY A 100 -6.46 5.94 -11.87
CA GLY A 100 -5.48 6.87 -12.46
C GLY A 100 -5.91 7.49 -13.80
N ASP A 101 -7.20 7.48 -14.12
CA ASP A 101 -7.76 7.89 -15.41
C ASP A 101 -7.95 9.42 -15.56
N ARG A 102 -7.61 10.21 -14.52
CA ARG A 102 -7.81 11.67 -14.51
C ARG A 102 -6.58 12.48 -14.89
N GLY A 103 -5.49 11.81 -15.27
CA GLY A 103 -4.28 12.47 -15.73
C GLY A 103 -3.45 13.11 -14.60
N PRO A 104 -2.69 14.19 -14.89
CA PRO A 104 -1.81 14.81 -13.91
C PRO A 104 -2.56 15.65 -12.87
N CYS A 105 -1.93 15.85 -11.72
CA CYS A 105 -2.37 16.80 -10.72
C CYS A 105 -2.29 18.23 -11.28
N LYS A 106 -3.28 19.06 -10.98
CA LYS A 106 -3.31 20.46 -11.41
C LYS A 106 -2.23 21.29 -10.72
N ASN A 107 -2.04 21.06 -9.41
CA ASN A 107 -1.10 21.81 -8.59
C ASN A 107 0.28 21.14 -8.49
N ALA A 108 0.45 19.95 -9.05
CA ALA A 108 1.70 19.20 -9.15
C ALA A 108 1.76 18.44 -10.50
N PRO A 109 1.98 19.13 -11.65
CA PRO A 109 1.82 18.53 -12.99
C PRO A 109 2.74 17.35 -13.30
N SER A 110 3.84 17.19 -12.55
CA SER A 110 4.73 16.03 -12.65
C SER A 110 4.18 14.77 -11.94
N LYS A 111 3.11 14.91 -11.16
CA LYS A 111 2.44 13.83 -10.43
C LYS A 111 1.10 13.49 -11.06
N LYS A 112 0.73 12.21 -11.02
CA LYS A 112 -0.58 11.74 -11.50
C LYS A 112 -1.61 11.73 -10.36
N LEU A 113 -2.86 11.98 -10.70
CA LEU A 113 -4.01 11.70 -9.82
C LEU A 113 -4.23 10.19 -9.74
N HIS A 114 -3.32 9.48 -9.07
CA HIS A 114 -3.29 8.03 -8.99
C HIS A 114 -2.65 7.57 -7.67
N TYR A 115 -3.22 6.55 -7.02
CA TYR A 115 -2.65 6.00 -5.80
C TYR A 115 -1.44 5.09 -6.01
N LEU A 116 -1.16 4.63 -7.22
CA LEU A 116 0.00 3.80 -7.53
C LEU A 116 1.30 4.51 -7.10
N GLY A 117 2.08 3.85 -6.26
CA GLY A 117 3.33 4.38 -5.70
C GLY A 117 3.14 5.32 -4.49
N CYS A 118 1.90 5.63 -4.09
CA CYS A 118 1.66 6.49 -2.92
C CYS A 118 2.03 5.78 -1.62
N SER A 119 2.77 6.49 -0.75
CA SER A 119 3.10 6.00 0.58
C SER A 119 1.88 5.98 1.52
N MET A 120 1.90 5.01 2.44
CA MET A 120 1.11 5.05 3.67
C MET A 120 1.96 5.76 4.72
N HIS A 121 2.06 7.08 4.61
CA HIS A 121 3.03 7.91 5.34
C HIS A 121 2.78 8.00 6.85
N ARG A 122 1.58 7.61 7.31
CA ARG A 122 1.23 7.65 8.74
C ARG A 122 0.41 6.42 9.11
N ILE A 123 0.96 5.58 9.99
CA ILE A 123 0.28 4.40 10.53
C ILE A 123 0.37 4.47 12.05
N VAL A 124 -0.74 4.77 12.71
CA VAL A 124 -0.83 4.78 14.17
C VAL A 124 -1.37 3.43 14.60
N LYS A 125 -0.55 2.67 15.31
CA LYS A 125 -0.87 1.33 15.80
C LYS A 125 -2.20 1.33 16.55
N ASP A 126 -3.02 0.34 16.26
CA ASP A 126 -4.36 0.17 16.84
C ASP A 126 -5.24 1.44 16.73
N PHE A 127 -5.07 2.19 15.61
CA PHE A 127 -5.92 3.35 15.33
C PHE A 127 -6.24 3.50 13.85
N ILE A 128 -5.32 4.03 13.03
CA ILE A 128 -5.54 4.25 11.59
C ILE A 128 -4.28 3.99 10.76
N ALA A 129 -4.45 3.59 9.49
CA ALA A 129 -3.43 3.62 8.45
C ALA A 129 -3.81 4.67 7.40
N GLN A 130 -3.02 5.73 7.27
CA GLN A 130 -3.29 6.90 6.40
C GLN A 130 -2.28 6.98 5.26
N GLY A 131 -2.78 7.25 4.07
CA GLY A 131 -2.00 7.43 2.85
C GLY A 131 -2.72 8.29 1.82
N GLY A 132 -2.28 8.18 0.56
CA GLY A 132 -2.95 8.83 -0.56
C GLY A 132 -2.57 10.30 -0.80
N ASP A 133 -1.43 10.75 -0.27
CA ASP A 133 -0.84 12.03 -0.70
C ASP A 133 -0.19 11.85 -2.07
N VAL A 134 -0.96 12.05 -3.14
CA VAL A 134 -0.52 11.89 -4.53
C VAL A 134 0.45 12.99 -5.00
N THR A 135 0.62 14.06 -4.25
CA THR A 135 1.45 15.21 -4.64
C THR A 135 2.83 15.19 -4.00
N ARG A 136 2.93 14.96 -2.69
CA ARG A 136 4.19 15.03 -1.92
C ARG A 136 4.60 13.69 -1.33
N GLY A 137 3.63 12.83 -0.99
CA GLY A 137 3.87 11.51 -0.43
C GLY A 137 4.17 11.49 1.07
N ASP A 138 4.24 12.64 1.74
CA ASP A 138 4.59 12.80 3.15
C ASP A 138 3.40 13.19 4.06
N GLY A 139 2.22 13.37 3.47
CA GLY A 139 1.00 13.77 4.15
C GLY A 139 0.77 15.28 4.22
N SER A 140 1.70 16.10 3.75
CA SER A 140 1.56 17.56 3.73
C SER A 140 0.81 18.07 2.49
N GLY A 141 0.55 17.19 1.51
CA GLY A 141 -0.07 17.52 0.23
C GLY A 141 -1.41 16.82 0.01
N GLY A 142 -1.66 16.49 -1.26
CA GLY A 142 -2.87 15.83 -1.75
C GLY A 142 -3.74 16.73 -2.62
N GLU A 143 -4.29 16.13 -3.66
CA GLU A 143 -5.19 16.82 -4.60
C GLU A 143 -6.32 15.88 -5.03
N SER A 144 -7.55 16.39 -5.03
CA SER A 144 -8.71 15.63 -5.52
C SER A 144 -8.85 15.74 -7.03
N ILE A 145 -9.67 14.87 -7.62
CA ILE A 145 -10.03 14.96 -9.05
C ILE A 145 -10.78 16.25 -9.41
N TYR A 146 -11.17 17.03 -8.42
CA TYR A 146 -11.85 18.32 -8.58
C TYR A 146 -10.89 19.52 -8.63
N GLY A 147 -9.57 19.26 -8.56
CA GLY A 147 -8.53 20.29 -8.63
C GLY A 147 -8.28 21.00 -7.30
N GLY A 148 -8.01 20.24 -6.23
CA GLY A 148 -7.72 20.73 -4.90
C GLY A 148 -8.61 20.10 -3.83
N LYS A 149 -9.09 20.91 -2.88
CA LYS A 149 -9.98 20.46 -1.80
C LYS A 149 -11.43 20.38 -2.25
N PHE A 150 -12.21 19.49 -1.62
CA PHE A 150 -13.66 19.42 -1.79
C PHE A 150 -14.38 19.27 -0.44
N ASN A 151 -15.66 19.64 -0.42
CA ASN A 151 -16.47 19.71 0.77
C ASN A 151 -16.81 18.32 1.33
N ASP A 152 -17.03 18.28 2.65
CA ASP A 152 -17.55 17.11 3.32
C ASP A 152 -18.95 16.75 2.82
N GLU A 153 -19.17 15.49 2.49
CA GLU A 153 -20.49 14.94 2.22
C GLU A 153 -21.12 14.49 3.54
N LYS A 154 -22.22 15.15 3.91
CA LYS A 154 -22.86 15.02 5.24
C LYS A 154 -23.26 13.58 5.58
N ASP A 155 -23.61 12.77 4.60
CA ASP A 155 -24.01 11.38 4.84
C ASP A 155 -22.84 10.56 5.37
N GLY A 156 -21.63 10.79 4.89
CA GLY A 156 -20.43 10.11 5.40
C GLY A 156 -20.05 10.53 6.81
N LEU A 157 -20.34 11.78 7.21
CA LEU A 157 -20.13 12.23 8.58
C LEU A 157 -21.09 11.57 9.60
N LYS A 158 -22.24 11.07 9.13
CA LYS A 158 -23.22 10.36 9.99
C LYS A 158 -22.87 8.89 10.18
N ILE A 159 -22.02 8.32 9.32
CA ILE A 159 -21.62 6.91 9.42
C ILE A 159 -20.66 6.77 10.60
N LYS A 160 -21.02 5.91 11.57
CA LYS A 160 -20.13 5.55 12.67
C LYS A 160 -19.00 4.66 12.14
N PRO A 161 -17.72 5.06 12.27
CA PRO A 161 -16.61 4.25 11.80
C PRO A 161 -16.48 2.96 12.61
N ARG A 162 -15.96 1.92 11.98
CA ARG A 162 -15.61 0.62 12.58
C ARG A 162 -14.29 0.13 12.01
N GLN A 163 -13.70 -0.91 12.57
CA GLN A 163 -12.52 -1.52 11.99
C GLN A 163 -12.77 -1.86 10.51
N GLY A 164 -11.83 -1.54 9.64
CA GLY A 164 -11.95 -1.69 8.19
C GLY A 164 -12.74 -0.57 7.49
N SER A 165 -13.29 0.41 8.22
CA SER A 165 -13.89 1.60 7.57
C SER A 165 -12.85 2.38 6.78
N LEU A 166 -13.23 2.79 5.56
CA LEU A 166 -12.46 3.67 4.69
C LEU A 166 -13.03 5.08 4.77
N ALA A 167 -12.18 6.05 5.13
CA ALA A 167 -12.59 7.44 5.32
C ALA A 167 -11.60 8.42 4.69
N MET A 168 -12.09 9.62 4.32
CA MET A 168 -11.22 10.71 3.86
C MET A 168 -10.43 11.30 5.03
N ALA A 169 -9.12 11.45 4.83
CA ALA A 169 -8.32 12.29 5.71
C ALA A 169 -8.50 13.76 5.31
N ASN A 170 -8.53 14.64 6.31
CA ASN A 170 -8.71 16.06 6.09
C ASN A 170 -7.90 16.90 7.10
N SER A 171 -7.71 18.18 6.81
CA SER A 171 -7.09 19.18 7.69
C SER A 171 -8.12 20.08 8.38
N GLY A 172 -9.34 19.59 8.56
CA GLY A 172 -10.50 20.29 9.10
C GLY A 172 -11.70 20.21 8.15
N LYS A 173 -12.78 20.85 8.51
CA LYS A 173 -14.05 20.82 7.77
C LYS A 173 -13.86 21.25 6.31
N ASN A 174 -14.46 20.51 5.38
CA ASN A 174 -14.47 20.84 3.95
C ASN A 174 -13.05 20.89 3.31
N SER A 175 -12.14 20.02 3.75
CA SER A 175 -10.76 19.99 3.23
C SER A 175 -10.31 18.63 2.73
N ASN A 176 -11.24 17.82 2.24
CA ASN A 176 -10.91 16.53 1.63
C ASN A 176 -10.10 16.73 0.34
N THR A 177 -9.12 15.86 0.11
CA THR A 177 -8.29 15.84 -1.11
C THR A 177 -8.20 14.41 -1.67
N SER A 178 -6.99 13.90 -1.89
CA SER A 178 -6.74 12.50 -2.22
C SER A 178 -6.47 11.65 -0.99
N GLN A 179 -6.09 12.25 0.15
CA GLN A 179 -5.69 11.49 1.32
C GLN A 179 -6.86 10.73 1.95
N PHE A 180 -6.60 9.52 2.35
CA PHE A 180 -7.56 8.62 3.01
C PHE A 180 -6.91 7.90 4.19
N PHE A 181 -7.73 7.29 5.02
CA PHE A 181 -7.25 6.31 6.00
C PHE A 181 -8.19 5.11 6.11
N VAL A 182 -7.62 4.01 6.55
CA VAL A 182 -8.35 2.79 6.94
C VAL A 182 -8.31 2.66 8.46
N VAL A 183 -9.43 2.37 9.08
CA VAL A 183 -9.53 2.21 10.53
C VAL A 183 -8.99 0.84 10.93
N LEU A 184 -8.01 0.83 11.84
CA LEU A 184 -7.36 -0.38 12.35
C LEU A 184 -8.00 -0.86 13.67
N THR A 185 -8.52 0.09 14.48
CA THR A 185 -9.00 -0.20 15.83
C THR A 185 -10.42 -0.77 15.88
N LYS A 186 -10.70 -1.56 16.92
CA LYS A 186 -12.05 -1.95 17.38
C LYS A 186 -12.49 -1.19 18.63
N GLU A 187 -11.59 -0.40 19.24
CA GLU A 187 -11.82 0.28 20.50
C GLU A 187 -12.77 1.45 20.34
N GLU A 188 -13.93 1.40 21.00
CA GLU A 188 -15.01 2.37 20.88
C GLU A 188 -14.54 3.81 21.18
N LYS A 189 -13.75 4.03 22.23
CA LYS A 189 -13.22 5.36 22.58
C LYS A 189 -12.35 5.97 21.50
N LYS A 190 -11.65 5.13 20.71
CA LYS A 190 -10.86 5.59 19.56
C LYS A 190 -11.74 5.88 18.36
N LEU A 191 -12.76 5.05 18.11
CA LEU A 191 -13.74 5.25 17.06
C LEU A 191 -14.54 6.55 17.25
N GLU A 192 -14.91 6.89 18.48
CA GLU A 192 -15.59 8.15 18.82
C GLU A 192 -14.78 9.39 18.41
N LYS A 193 -13.43 9.33 18.48
CA LYS A 193 -12.57 10.43 18.05
C LYS A 193 -12.67 10.72 16.55
N LEU A 194 -13.09 9.74 15.76
CA LEU A 194 -13.24 9.83 14.29
C LEU A 194 -14.68 10.23 13.90
N THR A 195 -15.66 9.85 14.71
CA THR A 195 -17.09 10.03 14.42
C THR A 195 -17.44 11.50 14.20
N GLY A 196 -18.15 11.80 13.11
CA GLY A 196 -18.62 13.14 12.76
C GLY A 196 -17.55 14.11 12.25
N LYS A 197 -16.28 13.68 12.20
CA LYS A 197 -15.15 14.52 11.75
C LYS A 197 -14.63 14.15 10.35
N TYR A 198 -14.80 12.92 9.98
CA TYR A 198 -14.26 12.36 8.72
C TYR A 198 -15.38 11.72 7.91
N VAL A 199 -15.35 11.93 6.60
CA VAL A 199 -16.33 11.34 5.69
C VAL A 199 -16.00 9.87 5.49
N VAL A 200 -16.75 8.98 6.12
CA VAL A 200 -16.69 7.53 5.91
C VAL A 200 -17.46 7.21 4.63
N PHE A 201 -16.82 6.51 3.68
CA PHE A 201 -17.39 6.30 2.36
C PHE A 201 -17.24 4.87 1.81
N GLY A 202 -16.62 3.99 2.58
CA GLY A 202 -16.42 2.60 2.19
C GLY A 202 -16.04 1.73 3.37
N GLU A 203 -15.97 0.43 3.11
CA GLU A 203 -15.60 -0.57 4.09
C GLU A 203 -14.78 -1.69 3.46
N LEU A 204 -13.86 -2.24 4.24
CA LEU A 204 -13.06 -3.40 3.84
C LEU A 204 -13.95 -4.63 3.67
N LYS A 205 -13.86 -5.24 2.49
CA LYS A 205 -14.52 -6.49 2.13
C LYS A 205 -13.59 -7.69 2.31
N GLU A 206 -12.35 -7.57 1.81
CA GLU A 206 -11.33 -8.63 1.80
C GLU A 206 -9.95 -8.06 2.15
N GLY A 207 -9.04 -8.88 2.69
CA GLY A 207 -7.68 -8.45 3.05
C GLY A 207 -7.53 -8.11 4.53
N TRP A 208 -8.26 -8.76 5.42
CA TRP A 208 -8.17 -8.56 6.87
C TRP A 208 -6.80 -8.91 7.45
N ASP A 209 -6.10 -9.89 6.86
CA ASP A 209 -4.73 -10.24 7.17
C ASP A 209 -3.76 -9.10 6.79
N VAL A 210 -3.97 -8.47 5.63
CA VAL A 210 -3.20 -7.28 5.18
C VAL A 210 -3.46 -6.10 6.12
N LEU A 211 -4.71 -5.89 6.55
CA LEU A 211 -5.05 -4.86 7.55
C LEU A 211 -4.29 -5.10 8.87
N SER A 212 -4.16 -6.34 9.30
CA SER A 212 -3.40 -6.70 10.49
C SER A 212 -1.89 -6.45 10.33
N ARG A 213 -1.34 -6.70 9.14
CA ARG A 213 0.06 -6.37 8.82
C ARG A 213 0.31 -4.86 8.81
N LEU A 214 -0.64 -4.06 8.29
CA LEU A 214 -0.58 -2.60 8.38
C LEU A 214 -0.54 -2.13 9.83
N ASP A 215 -1.34 -2.74 10.71
CA ASP A 215 -1.33 -2.41 12.13
C ASP A 215 0.01 -2.75 12.80
N MET A 216 0.61 -3.89 12.46
CA MET A 216 1.93 -4.27 12.95
C MET A 216 3.06 -3.36 12.45
N ALA A 217 2.91 -2.75 11.29
CA ALA A 217 3.84 -1.76 10.77
C ALA A 217 3.69 -0.38 11.44
N GLY A 218 2.60 -0.16 12.19
CA GLY A 218 2.31 1.09 12.87
C GLY A 218 3.04 1.25 14.19
N GLU A 219 3.40 2.49 14.52
CA GLU A 219 3.92 2.89 15.82
C GLU A 219 3.02 3.93 16.50
N ALA A 220 3.20 4.14 17.80
CA ALA A 220 2.41 5.11 18.57
C ALA A 220 2.60 6.55 18.09
N ASN A 221 3.78 6.89 17.58
CA ASN A 221 4.12 8.19 17.01
C ASN A 221 3.54 8.41 15.60
N GLY A 222 3.02 7.34 14.98
CA GLY A 222 2.45 7.34 13.64
C GLY A 222 3.45 7.16 12.51
N ARG A 223 4.75 7.06 12.79
CA ARG A 223 5.76 6.74 11.77
C ARG A 223 5.77 5.23 11.56
N PRO A 224 5.55 4.72 10.33
CA PRO A 224 5.68 3.29 10.06
C PRO A 224 7.10 2.79 10.36
N ASN A 225 7.23 1.58 10.95
CA ASN A 225 8.53 0.96 11.25
C ASN A 225 9.24 0.43 10.00
N THR A 226 8.55 0.37 8.88
CA THR A 226 9.07 0.01 7.56
C THR A 226 8.35 0.85 6.50
N PRO A 227 8.95 1.14 5.33
CA PRO A 227 8.25 1.75 4.21
C PRO A 227 7.00 0.93 3.82
N VAL A 228 5.87 1.63 3.63
CA VAL A 228 4.59 1.05 3.18
C VAL A 228 4.04 1.90 2.06
N TRP A 229 3.62 1.26 0.95
CA TRP A 229 3.04 1.98 -0.18
C TRP A 229 2.01 1.15 -0.94
N VAL A 230 1.26 1.81 -1.81
CA VAL A 230 0.32 1.18 -2.74
C VAL A 230 1.09 0.76 -3.99
N GLY A 231 1.35 -0.54 -4.16
CA GLY A 231 2.06 -1.08 -5.33
C GLY A 231 1.15 -1.47 -6.50
N GLY A 232 -0.16 -1.51 -6.27
CA GLY A 232 -1.18 -1.73 -7.29
C GLY A 232 -2.54 -1.22 -6.82
N CYS A 233 -3.37 -0.72 -7.72
CA CYS A 233 -4.72 -0.27 -7.39
C CYS A 233 -5.62 -0.24 -8.62
N GLY A 234 -6.95 -0.34 -8.41
CA GLY A 234 -7.91 -0.34 -9.50
C GLY A 234 -9.33 -0.64 -9.04
N ARG A 235 -10.19 -0.93 -10.02
CA ARG A 235 -11.55 -1.48 -9.80
C ARG A 235 -11.52 -3.00 -9.92
N CYS A 236 -12.39 -3.66 -9.16
CA CYS A 236 -12.67 -5.09 -9.30
C CYS A 236 -13.78 -5.30 -10.31
#